data_4b7613ff544e9c0a1db313ad7c451f1a
#
_entry.id   4b7613ff544e9c0a1db313ad7c451f1a
#
_cell.length_a   1.000
_cell.length_b   1.000
_cell.length_c   1.000
_cell.angle_alpha   90.00
_cell.angle_beta   90.00
_cell.angle_gamma   90.00
#
_symmetry.space_group_name_H-M   'P 1'
#
loop_
_entity.id
_entity.type
_entity.pdbx_description
1 polymer ?
#
loop_
_entity_poly.entity_id
_entity_poly.type
_entity_poly.pdbx_seq_one_letter_code
_entity_poly.pdbx_strand_id
1 'polypeptide(L)'
;MYTKKTLKIQKTLQEIYDGKSDVNLNPDEFDGVLKEMVKYIDDIAGGFSNAIEQNLKSERLKTELITNVSHDIKTPLTSIINYVDLLKKEQFENKQIEQYVAILDSKSQRLKKLIEDLVEASKASSGNIKLNIEKINLNELINQTVGEFEDKFKVKNLIIETRMPEKLVTLQADSRYMYRIIENLFSNISKYAMNGTRVYIALEKQDEEITIIMKNISNQKLDISVDELKQRFVRGDKSRYTDGSGLGLSIAESLTELQGGKFDISIDGDLFKVTLKWIDKL
;
A
#
# COMPACT_ATOMS: atom_id res chain seq x y z
N MET A 1 42.00 14.61 27.65
CA MET A 1 41.75 13.17 27.40
C MET A 1 40.28 12.80 27.60
N TYR A 2 39.60 13.28 28.63
CA TYR A 2 38.15 13.07 28.91
C TYR A 2 37.23 13.53 27.78
N THR A 3 37.49 14.71 27.21
CA THR A 3 36.69 15.31 26.13
C THR A 3 36.63 14.48 24.84
N LYS A 4 37.68 13.75 24.48
CA LYS A 4 37.66 12.87 23.29
C LYS A 4 36.83 11.60 23.52
N LYS A 5 36.89 11.04 24.76
CA LYS A 5 36.12 9.83 25.12
C LYS A 5 34.61 10.14 25.17
N THR A 6 34.23 11.29 25.75
CA THR A 6 32.80 11.73 25.77
C THR A 6 32.25 12.05 24.38
N LEU A 7 33.09 12.66 23.53
CA LEU A 7 32.67 12.95 22.15
C LEU A 7 32.42 11.66 21.33
N LYS A 8 33.22 10.61 21.56
CA LYS A 8 33.03 9.29 20.94
C LYS A 8 31.69 8.66 21.36
N ILE A 9 31.36 8.70 22.66
CA ILE A 9 30.10 8.22 23.20
C ILE A 9 28.91 9.00 22.60
N GLN A 10 29.00 10.33 22.55
CA GLN A 10 27.97 11.19 22.03
C GLN A 10 27.71 10.90 20.54
N LYS A 11 28.76 10.73 19.73
CA LYS A 11 28.64 10.37 18.32
C LYS A 11 27.98 9.02 18.11
N THR A 12 28.35 8.03 18.92
CA THR A 12 27.77 6.68 18.89
C THR A 12 26.29 6.69 19.28
N LEU A 13 25.92 7.43 20.32
CA LEU A 13 24.51 7.61 20.69
C LEU A 13 23.69 8.26 19.57
N GLN A 14 24.28 9.24 18.87
CA GLN A 14 23.64 9.85 17.71
C GLN A 14 23.45 8.83 16.56
N GLU A 15 24.44 7.99 16.31
CA GLU A 15 24.36 6.94 15.29
C GLU A 15 23.29 5.89 15.62
N ILE A 16 23.15 5.51 16.91
CA ILE A 16 22.06 4.62 17.37
C ILE A 16 20.69 5.33 17.21
N TYR A 17 20.61 6.61 17.58
CA TYR A 17 19.38 7.41 17.42
C TYR A 17 18.97 7.52 15.94
N ASP A 18 19.94 7.65 15.03
CA ASP A 18 19.73 7.70 13.58
C ASP A 18 19.43 6.30 12.97
N GLY A 19 19.27 5.27 13.81
CA GLY A 19 18.85 3.92 13.41
C GLY A 19 19.99 2.98 12.98
N LYS A 20 21.25 3.34 13.20
CA LYS A 20 22.37 2.41 12.94
C LYS A 20 22.47 1.41 14.09
N SER A 21 22.24 0.14 13.76
CA SER A 21 22.27 -0.96 14.73
C SER A 21 23.66 -1.62 14.90
N ASP A 22 24.57 -1.40 13.95
CA ASP A 22 25.92 -2.00 13.97
C ASP A 22 26.95 -0.99 14.51
N VAL A 23 26.75 -0.61 15.79
CA VAL A 23 27.63 0.35 16.46
C VAL A 23 28.29 -0.36 17.63
N ASN A 24 29.62 -0.50 17.57
CA ASN A 24 30.41 -1.18 18.58
C ASN A 24 31.31 -0.17 19.31
N LEU A 25 31.08 -0.02 20.62
CA LEU A 25 31.96 0.71 21.51
C LEU A 25 32.73 -0.30 22.38
N ASN A 26 34.05 -0.37 22.18
CA ASN A 26 34.84 -1.26 23.01
C ASN A 26 34.94 -0.68 24.46
N PRO A 27 34.36 -1.31 25.51
CA PRO A 27 34.37 -0.84 26.86
C PRO A 27 35.81 -0.69 27.47
N ASP A 28 36.77 -1.44 26.93
CA ASP A 28 38.16 -1.45 27.44
C ASP A 28 38.94 -0.18 27.06
N GLU A 29 38.40 0.64 26.17
CA GLU A 29 38.96 1.97 25.85
C GLU A 29 38.56 3.06 26.88
N PHE A 30 37.70 2.72 27.84
CA PHE A 30 37.10 3.66 28.81
C PHE A 30 37.43 3.26 30.27
N ASP A 31 37.43 4.24 31.17
CA ASP A 31 37.73 4.02 32.56
C ASP A 31 36.59 4.51 33.47
N GLY A 32 36.45 3.89 34.64
CA GLY A 32 35.50 4.30 35.69
C GLY A 32 34.04 4.30 35.20
N VAL A 33 33.30 5.35 35.53
CA VAL A 33 31.86 5.48 35.19
C VAL A 33 31.62 5.44 33.69
N LEU A 34 32.55 5.93 32.86
CA LEU A 34 32.41 5.88 31.41
C LEU A 34 32.46 4.44 30.86
N LYS A 35 33.22 3.56 31.49
CA LYS A 35 33.25 2.13 31.12
C LYS A 35 31.91 1.44 31.36
N GLU A 36 31.26 1.75 32.50
CA GLU A 36 29.94 1.22 32.82
C GLU A 36 28.86 1.77 31.86
N MET A 37 28.89 3.07 31.56
CA MET A 37 27.99 3.68 30.61
C MET A 37 28.12 3.05 29.21
N VAL A 38 29.36 2.81 28.76
CA VAL A 38 29.61 2.17 27.46
C VAL A 38 29.08 0.75 27.42
N LYS A 39 29.21 -0.03 28.52
CA LYS A 39 28.58 -1.37 28.61
C LYS A 39 27.06 -1.31 28.46
N TYR A 40 26.39 -0.39 29.18
CA TYR A 40 24.94 -0.25 29.03
C TYR A 40 24.50 0.17 27.62
N ILE A 41 25.27 1.05 26.96
CA ILE A 41 25.00 1.47 25.58
C ILE A 41 25.14 0.28 24.63
N ASP A 42 26.18 -0.54 24.81
CA ASP A 42 26.42 -1.74 24.00
C ASP A 42 25.33 -2.79 24.20
N ASP A 43 24.92 -3.03 25.46
CA ASP A 43 23.80 -3.91 25.81
C ASP A 43 22.47 -3.43 25.20
N ILE A 44 22.21 -2.12 25.23
CA ILE A 44 21.01 -1.51 24.62
C ILE A 44 21.07 -1.65 23.09
N ALA A 45 22.21 -1.35 22.48
CA ALA A 45 22.39 -1.48 21.04
C ALA A 45 22.22 -2.94 20.57
N GLY A 46 22.81 -3.89 21.31
CA GLY A 46 22.64 -5.33 21.06
C GLY A 46 21.19 -5.78 21.23
N GLY A 47 20.51 -5.34 22.29
CA GLY A 47 19.08 -5.62 22.50
C GLY A 47 18.21 -5.06 21.39
N PHE A 48 18.48 -3.86 20.91
CA PHE A 48 17.79 -3.21 19.82
C PHE A 48 18.00 -3.96 18.48
N SER A 49 19.27 -4.32 18.17
CA SER A 49 19.61 -5.15 17.01
C SER A 49 18.86 -6.48 16.99
N ASN A 50 18.86 -7.19 18.13
CA ASN A 50 18.16 -8.45 18.28
C ASN A 50 16.64 -8.29 18.10
N ALA A 51 16.05 -7.22 18.62
CA ALA A 51 14.63 -6.94 18.48
C ALA A 51 14.25 -6.64 17.01
N ILE A 52 15.08 -5.89 16.29
CA ILE A 52 14.92 -5.63 14.85
C ILE A 52 15.02 -6.94 14.06
N GLU A 53 16.05 -7.75 14.31
CA GLU A 53 16.24 -9.02 13.61
C GLU A 53 15.06 -9.98 13.83
N GLN A 54 14.57 -10.10 15.06
CA GLN A 54 13.39 -10.90 15.38
C GLN A 54 12.14 -10.38 14.67
N ASN A 55 11.97 -9.06 14.62
CA ASN A 55 10.83 -8.44 13.93
C ASN A 55 10.89 -8.69 12.43
N LEU A 56 12.05 -8.52 11.80
CA LEU A 56 12.28 -8.82 10.38
C LEU A 56 12.04 -10.32 10.07
N LYS A 57 12.51 -11.21 10.94
CA LYS A 57 12.27 -12.65 10.82
C LYS A 57 10.78 -13.00 10.92
N SER A 58 10.08 -12.38 11.87
CA SER A 58 8.63 -12.55 12.02
C SER A 58 7.87 -12.08 10.78
N GLU A 59 8.21 -10.92 10.23
CA GLU A 59 7.58 -10.38 9.02
C GLU A 59 7.87 -11.24 7.78
N ARG A 60 9.09 -11.77 7.65
CA ARG A 60 9.43 -12.72 6.58
C ARG A 60 8.61 -14.01 6.70
N LEU A 61 8.52 -14.60 7.90
CA LEU A 61 7.70 -15.79 8.13
C LEU A 61 6.22 -15.56 7.83
N LYS A 62 5.66 -14.42 8.24
CA LYS A 62 4.28 -14.05 7.88
C LYS A 62 4.10 -14.00 6.37
N THR A 63 5.05 -13.41 5.66
CA THR A 63 5.01 -13.29 4.19
C THR A 63 5.10 -14.65 3.50
N GLU A 64 5.99 -15.52 3.96
CA GLU A 64 6.12 -16.90 3.47
C GLU A 64 4.84 -17.71 3.71
N LEU A 65 4.28 -17.65 4.93
CA LEU A 65 3.04 -18.33 5.25
C LEU A 65 1.88 -17.84 4.37
N ILE A 66 1.72 -16.53 4.21
CA ILE A 66 0.66 -15.94 3.36
C ILE A 66 0.86 -16.38 1.90
N THR A 67 2.10 -16.39 1.41
CA THR A 67 2.40 -16.79 0.03
C THR A 67 2.10 -18.27 -0.20
N ASN A 68 2.52 -19.14 0.71
CA ASN A 68 2.32 -20.59 0.60
C ASN A 68 0.84 -20.97 0.73
N VAL A 69 0.16 -20.46 1.76
CA VAL A 69 -1.30 -20.67 1.94
C VAL A 69 -2.08 -20.15 0.74
N SER A 70 -1.69 -19.01 0.18
CA SER A 70 -2.36 -18.46 -0.99
C SER A 70 -2.17 -19.30 -2.24
N HIS A 71 -0.99 -19.89 -2.43
CA HIS A 71 -0.74 -20.84 -3.51
C HIS A 71 -1.64 -22.07 -3.36
N ASP A 72 -1.74 -22.62 -2.15
CA ASP A 72 -2.53 -23.83 -1.87
C ASP A 72 -4.05 -23.58 -1.98
N ILE A 73 -4.50 -22.36 -1.76
CA ILE A 73 -5.89 -21.94 -1.99
C ILE A 73 -6.15 -21.64 -3.47
N LYS A 74 -5.18 -21.09 -4.20
CA LYS A 74 -5.34 -20.73 -5.61
C LYS A 74 -5.66 -21.94 -6.50
N THR A 75 -5.06 -23.08 -6.21
CA THR A 75 -5.24 -24.32 -6.99
C THR A 75 -6.69 -24.83 -6.95
N PRO A 76 -7.32 -25.12 -5.79
CA PRO A 76 -8.72 -25.55 -5.72
C PRO A 76 -9.68 -24.46 -6.20
N LEU A 77 -9.37 -23.19 -5.97
CA LEU A 77 -10.19 -22.07 -6.43
C LEU A 77 -10.19 -21.98 -7.96
N THR A 78 -9.05 -22.19 -8.61
CA THR A 78 -8.98 -22.25 -10.08
C THR A 78 -9.86 -23.38 -10.62
N SER A 79 -9.87 -24.54 -9.94
CA SER A 79 -10.77 -25.65 -10.33
C SER A 79 -12.24 -25.26 -10.17
N ILE A 80 -12.62 -24.59 -9.06
CA ILE A 80 -13.99 -24.11 -8.86
C ILE A 80 -14.39 -23.14 -9.99
N ILE A 81 -13.54 -22.18 -10.33
CA ILE A 81 -13.79 -21.21 -11.41
C ILE A 81 -13.99 -21.96 -12.75
N ASN A 82 -13.14 -22.91 -13.07
CA ASN A 82 -13.23 -23.67 -14.31
C ASN A 82 -14.56 -24.47 -14.39
N TYR A 83 -15.00 -25.10 -13.30
CA TYR A 83 -16.29 -25.79 -13.27
C TYR A 83 -17.47 -24.82 -13.35
N VAL A 84 -17.39 -23.66 -12.73
CA VAL A 84 -18.42 -22.62 -12.88
C VAL A 84 -18.48 -22.12 -14.33
N ASP A 85 -17.34 -21.95 -15.00
CA ASP A 85 -17.28 -21.54 -16.40
C ASP A 85 -17.85 -22.63 -17.34
N LEU A 86 -17.67 -23.92 -17.02
CA LEU A 86 -18.31 -25.02 -17.75
C LEU A 86 -19.83 -24.98 -17.53
N LEU A 87 -20.30 -24.82 -16.29
CA LEU A 87 -21.72 -24.70 -15.99
C LEU A 87 -22.38 -23.50 -16.69
N LYS A 88 -21.69 -22.37 -16.82
CA LYS A 88 -22.20 -21.20 -17.55
C LYS A 88 -22.43 -21.45 -19.05
N LYS A 89 -21.74 -22.44 -19.62
CA LYS A 89 -21.90 -22.82 -21.03
C LYS A 89 -23.08 -23.77 -21.26
N GLU A 90 -23.57 -24.42 -20.20
CA GLU A 90 -24.74 -25.27 -20.27
C GLU A 90 -26.00 -24.43 -20.35
N GLN A 91 -26.98 -24.89 -21.13
CA GLN A 91 -28.31 -24.27 -21.17
C GLN A 91 -29.18 -24.88 -20.07
N PHE A 92 -29.55 -24.08 -19.11
CA PHE A 92 -30.46 -24.51 -18.05
C PHE A 92 -31.89 -24.08 -18.37
N GLU A 93 -32.82 -25.00 -18.34
CA GLU A 93 -34.27 -24.69 -18.45
C GLU A 93 -34.76 -23.90 -17.20
N ASN A 94 -34.07 -24.05 -16.09
CA ASN A 94 -34.42 -23.41 -14.81
C ASN A 94 -33.59 -22.15 -14.60
N LYS A 95 -34.21 -20.96 -14.70
CA LYS A 95 -33.61 -19.65 -14.44
C LYS A 95 -32.99 -19.52 -13.07
N GLN A 96 -33.46 -20.30 -12.09
CA GLN A 96 -32.91 -20.28 -10.73
C GLN A 96 -31.52 -20.91 -10.68
N ILE A 97 -31.24 -21.92 -11.50
CA ILE A 97 -29.91 -22.51 -11.65
C ILE A 97 -28.94 -21.52 -12.28
N GLU A 98 -29.37 -20.81 -13.34
CA GLU A 98 -28.55 -19.74 -13.96
C GLU A 98 -28.14 -18.66 -12.93
N GLN A 99 -29.09 -18.24 -12.06
CA GLN A 99 -28.81 -17.28 -11.00
C GLN A 99 -27.81 -17.83 -9.99
N TYR A 100 -27.92 -19.10 -9.60
CA TYR A 100 -26.97 -19.72 -8.68
C TYR A 100 -25.58 -19.82 -9.28
N VAL A 101 -25.45 -20.17 -10.56
CA VAL A 101 -24.17 -20.22 -11.26
C VAL A 101 -23.56 -18.82 -11.36
N ALA A 102 -24.34 -17.79 -11.67
CA ALA A 102 -23.87 -16.40 -11.69
C ALA A 102 -23.38 -15.93 -10.32
N ILE A 103 -24.07 -16.31 -9.24
CA ILE A 103 -23.63 -16.01 -7.87
C ILE A 103 -22.31 -16.74 -7.55
N LEU A 104 -22.19 -18.02 -7.89
CA LEU A 104 -20.97 -18.80 -7.68
C LEU A 104 -19.78 -18.20 -8.42
N ASP A 105 -19.98 -17.81 -9.70
CA ASP A 105 -18.96 -17.12 -10.48
C ASP A 105 -18.48 -15.85 -9.79
N SER A 106 -19.42 -14.96 -9.45
CA SER A 106 -19.11 -13.71 -8.75
C SER A 106 -18.33 -13.93 -7.45
N LYS A 107 -18.74 -14.92 -6.64
CA LYS A 107 -18.06 -15.23 -5.37
C LYS A 107 -16.68 -15.85 -5.58
N SER A 108 -16.51 -16.70 -6.58
CA SER A 108 -15.24 -17.33 -6.93
C SER A 108 -14.23 -16.30 -7.45
N GLN A 109 -14.64 -15.40 -8.35
CA GLN A 109 -13.79 -14.31 -8.84
C GLN A 109 -13.41 -13.34 -7.72
N ARG A 110 -14.35 -13.05 -6.83
CA ARG A 110 -14.07 -12.22 -5.66
C ARG A 110 -13.02 -12.87 -4.74
N LEU A 111 -13.14 -14.18 -4.46
CA LEU A 111 -12.18 -14.89 -3.61
C LEU A 111 -10.79 -14.91 -4.26
N LYS A 112 -10.71 -15.13 -5.57
CA LYS A 112 -9.47 -15.03 -6.34
C LYS A 112 -8.81 -13.68 -6.14
N LYS A 113 -9.55 -12.58 -6.32
CA LYS A 113 -9.05 -11.21 -6.13
C LYS A 113 -8.56 -10.96 -4.71
N LEU A 114 -9.29 -11.46 -3.69
CA LEU A 114 -8.89 -11.33 -2.28
C LEU A 114 -7.54 -12.01 -1.99
N ILE A 115 -7.31 -13.19 -2.55
CA ILE A 115 -6.06 -13.93 -2.39
C ILE A 115 -4.91 -13.20 -3.09
N GLU A 116 -5.14 -12.73 -4.33
CA GLU A 116 -4.15 -11.96 -5.07
C GLU A 116 -3.76 -10.68 -4.34
N ASP A 117 -4.75 -9.91 -3.85
CA ASP A 117 -4.53 -8.70 -3.06
C ASP A 117 -3.76 -8.99 -1.76
N LEU A 118 -4.05 -10.11 -1.07
CA LEU A 118 -3.37 -10.53 0.15
C LEU A 118 -1.89 -10.85 -0.10
N VAL A 119 -1.60 -11.62 -1.17
CA VAL A 119 -0.21 -11.94 -1.54
C VAL A 119 0.56 -10.69 -1.92
N GLU A 120 -0.05 -9.79 -2.70
CA GLU A 120 0.56 -8.54 -3.12
C GLU A 120 0.88 -7.65 -1.91
N ALA A 121 -0.10 -7.44 -1.00
CA ALA A 121 0.09 -6.69 0.23
C ALA A 121 1.21 -7.26 1.10
N SER A 122 1.28 -8.59 1.21
CA SER A 122 2.32 -9.28 1.98
C SER A 122 3.71 -9.09 1.38
N LYS A 123 3.85 -9.26 0.05
CA LYS A 123 5.11 -9.07 -0.66
C LYS A 123 5.58 -7.61 -0.65
N ALA A 124 4.66 -6.66 -0.84
CA ALA A 124 4.98 -5.23 -0.81
C ALA A 124 5.50 -4.80 0.57
N SER A 125 4.83 -5.24 1.64
CA SER A 125 5.22 -4.94 3.02
C SER A 125 6.56 -5.55 3.45
N SER A 126 6.91 -6.73 2.92
CA SER A 126 8.19 -7.38 3.27
C SER A 126 9.38 -6.90 2.45
N GLY A 127 9.18 -5.99 1.48
CA GLY A 127 10.21 -5.55 0.56
C GLY A 127 10.69 -6.61 -0.44
N ASN A 128 10.03 -7.77 -0.49
CA ASN A 128 10.40 -8.91 -1.35
C ASN A 128 9.87 -8.77 -2.79
N ILE A 129 9.73 -7.53 -3.26
CA ILE A 129 9.35 -7.23 -4.64
C ILE A 129 10.57 -6.70 -5.39
N LYS A 130 10.90 -7.35 -6.50
CA LYS A 130 11.91 -6.85 -7.43
C LYS A 130 11.25 -5.86 -8.38
N LEU A 131 11.61 -4.58 -8.26
CA LEU A 131 11.10 -3.51 -9.12
C LEU A 131 11.81 -3.51 -10.47
N ASN A 132 11.06 -3.27 -11.54
CA ASN A 132 11.57 -2.94 -12.86
C ASN A 132 11.44 -1.42 -13.08
N ILE A 133 12.45 -0.67 -12.67
CA ILE A 133 12.43 0.79 -12.73
C ILE A 133 12.65 1.26 -14.18
N GLU A 134 11.71 2.04 -14.68
CA GLU A 134 11.74 2.64 -16.02
C GLU A 134 11.19 4.07 -15.96
N LYS A 135 11.43 4.84 -17.01
CA LYS A 135 10.90 6.20 -17.12
C LYS A 135 9.47 6.15 -17.63
N ILE A 136 8.51 6.46 -16.75
CA ILE A 136 7.08 6.44 -17.05
C ILE A 136 6.51 7.85 -17.20
N ASN A 137 5.49 7.98 -18.07
CA ASN A 137 4.71 9.20 -18.26
C ASN A 137 3.47 9.18 -17.36
N LEU A 138 3.47 10.00 -16.31
CA LEU A 138 2.36 10.03 -15.33
C LEU A 138 1.08 10.65 -15.90
N ASN A 139 1.18 11.62 -16.82
CA ASN A 139 0.01 12.21 -17.46
C ASN A 139 -0.76 11.15 -18.25
N GLU A 140 -0.04 10.33 -19.02
CA GLU A 140 -0.63 9.27 -19.84
C GLU A 140 -1.20 8.16 -18.95
N LEU A 141 -0.45 7.69 -17.95
CA LEU A 141 -0.89 6.65 -17.02
C LEU A 141 -2.19 7.02 -16.30
N ILE A 142 -2.28 8.26 -15.79
CA ILE A 142 -3.51 8.73 -15.10
C ILE A 142 -4.66 8.81 -16.09
N ASN A 143 -4.47 9.40 -17.29
CA ASN A 143 -5.53 9.54 -18.29
C ASN A 143 -6.05 8.18 -18.78
N GLN A 144 -5.14 7.22 -19.03
CA GLN A 144 -5.53 5.87 -19.39
C GLN A 144 -6.39 5.22 -18.31
N THR A 145 -5.93 5.31 -17.04
CA THR A 145 -6.67 4.70 -15.93
C THR A 145 -8.02 5.39 -15.69
N VAL A 146 -8.13 6.72 -15.88
CA VAL A 146 -9.43 7.43 -15.87
C VAL A 146 -10.37 6.85 -16.91
N GLY A 147 -9.89 6.62 -18.16
CA GLY A 147 -10.66 6.02 -19.22
C GLY A 147 -11.17 4.60 -18.87
N GLU A 148 -10.31 3.76 -18.28
CA GLU A 148 -10.68 2.41 -17.86
C GLU A 148 -11.76 2.37 -16.74
N PHE A 149 -11.84 3.42 -15.94
CA PHE A 149 -12.83 3.54 -14.86
C PHE A 149 -14.07 4.35 -15.25
N GLU A 150 -14.16 4.87 -16.47
CA GLU A 150 -15.23 5.79 -16.91
C GLU A 150 -16.64 5.20 -16.67
N ASP A 151 -16.85 3.93 -17.04
CA ASP A 151 -18.16 3.28 -16.86
C ASP A 151 -18.51 3.13 -15.37
N LYS A 152 -17.55 2.81 -14.52
CA LYS A 152 -17.77 2.70 -13.07
C LYS A 152 -18.11 4.06 -12.47
N PHE A 153 -17.49 5.13 -12.95
CA PHE A 153 -17.78 6.49 -12.51
C PHE A 153 -19.14 6.98 -13.00
N LYS A 154 -19.50 6.65 -14.25
CA LYS A 154 -20.83 6.94 -14.82
C LYS A 154 -21.98 6.29 -14.04
N VAL A 155 -21.84 5.05 -13.58
CA VAL A 155 -22.85 4.35 -12.76
C VAL A 155 -23.22 5.15 -11.51
N LYS A 156 -22.24 5.90 -10.94
CA LYS A 156 -22.44 6.75 -9.76
C LYS A 156 -22.63 8.23 -10.11
N ASN A 157 -22.74 8.58 -11.38
CA ASN A 157 -22.80 9.98 -11.84
C ASN A 157 -21.67 10.84 -11.26
N LEU A 158 -20.45 10.30 -11.15
CA LEU A 158 -19.27 11.03 -10.68
C LEU A 158 -18.75 11.93 -11.80
N ILE A 159 -18.42 13.17 -11.46
CA ILE A 159 -17.83 14.14 -12.39
C ILE A 159 -16.33 14.16 -12.11
N ILE A 160 -15.51 13.74 -13.07
CA ILE A 160 -14.06 13.68 -12.93
C ILE A 160 -13.44 15.00 -13.40
N GLU A 161 -12.80 15.69 -12.48
CA GLU A 161 -12.07 16.95 -12.71
C GLU A 161 -10.57 16.66 -12.64
N THR A 162 -9.90 16.67 -13.80
CA THR A 162 -8.44 16.44 -13.87
C THR A 162 -7.71 17.77 -14.03
N ARG A 163 -6.67 17.97 -13.22
CA ARG A 163 -5.73 19.08 -13.31
C ARG A 163 -4.32 18.55 -13.48
N MET A 164 -3.77 18.74 -14.67
CA MET A 164 -2.42 18.26 -15.01
C MET A 164 -1.61 19.36 -15.67
N PRO A 165 -0.28 19.40 -15.49
CA PRO A 165 0.58 20.31 -16.22
C PRO A 165 0.52 20.01 -17.73
N GLU A 166 0.67 21.07 -18.56
CA GLU A 166 0.84 20.91 -20.03
C GLU A 166 2.14 20.16 -20.35
N LYS A 167 3.19 20.40 -19.57
CA LYS A 167 4.46 19.71 -19.69
C LYS A 167 4.33 18.28 -19.12
N LEU A 168 4.80 17.29 -19.87
CA LEU A 168 4.82 15.90 -19.45
C LEU A 168 5.62 15.74 -18.15
N VAL A 169 5.01 15.08 -17.19
CA VAL A 169 5.65 14.69 -15.91
C VAL A 169 6.07 13.25 -16.01
N THR A 170 7.37 13.01 -15.88
CA THR A 170 7.95 11.66 -15.90
C THR A 170 8.52 11.31 -14.54
N LEU A 171 8.45 10.04 -14.18
CA LEU A 171 8.99 9.49 -12.93
C LEU A 171 9.76 8.20 -13.24
N GLN A 172 10.87 7.98 -12.53
CA GLN A 172 11.59 6.69 -12.53
C GLN A 172 10.88 5.75 -11.55
N ALA A 173 10.10 4.81 -12.07
CA ALA A 173 9.28 3.90 -11.27
C ALA A 173 8.97 2.61 -12.05
N ASP A 174 8.40 1.61 -11.37
CA ASP A 174 7.83 0.41 -12.02
C ASP A 174 6.41 0.73 -12.51
N SER A 175 6.20 0.73 -13.83
CA SER A 175 4.93 1.10 -14.47
C SER A 175 3.75 0.25 -14.01
N ARG A 176 3.97 -1.05 -13.83
CA ARG A 176 2.94 -1.98 -13.37
C ARG A 176 2.47 -1.65 -11.95
N TYR A 177 3.41 -1.34 -11.05
CA TYR A 177 3.05 -1.00 -9.67
C TYR A 177 2.50 0.42 -9.54
N MET A 178 2.96 1.36 -10.39
CA MET A 178 2.32 2.69 -10.46
C MET A 178 0.87 2.61 -10.95
N TYR A 179 0.61 1.83 -12.00
CA TYR A 179 -0.76 1.55 -12.42
C TYR A 179 -1.59 0.94 -11.28
N ARG A 180 -1.03 -0.04 -10.56
CA ARG A 180 -1.71 -0.72 -9.45
C ARG A 180 -2.06 0.21 -8.29
N ILE A 181 -1.19 1.20 -7.97
CA ILE A 181 -1.47 2.25 -7.00
C ILE A 181 -2.70 3.05 -7.43
N ILE A 182 -2.69 3.57 -8.66
CA ILE A 182 -3.78 4.40 -9.19
C ILE A 182 -5.08 3.59 -9.30
N GLU A 183 -5.02 2.35 -9.79
CA GLU A 183 -6.15 1.41 -9.87
C GLU A 183 -6.81 1.20 -8.50
N ASN A 184 -6.02 0.96 -7.45
CA ASN A 184 -6.54 0.78 -6.10
C ASN A 184 -7.25 2.05 -5.58
N LEU A 185 -6.69 3.23 -5.84
CA LEU A 185 -7.30 4.50 -5.46
C LEU A 185 -8.58 4.78 -6.23
N PHE A 186 -8.61 4.53 -7.54
CA PHE A 186 -9.83 4.70 -8.36
C PHE A 186 -10.90 3.67 -8.00
N SER A 187 -10.51 2.43 -7.70
CA SER A 187 -11.43 1.43 -7.17
C SER A 187 -12.04 1.87 -5.83
N ASN A 188 -11.25 2.50 -4.96
CA ASN A 188 -11.74 3.09 -3.71
C ASN A 188 -12.75 4.22 -3.99
N ILE A 189 -12.42 5.17 -4.85
CA ILE A 189 -13.30 6.26 -5.27
C ILE A 189 -14.61 5.70 -5.85
N SER A 190 -14.54 4.75 -6.79
CA SER A 190 -15.73 4.17 -7.42
C SER A 190 -16.68 3.47 -6.43
N LYS A 191 -16.15 2.97 -5.30
CA LYS A 191 -16.95 2.29 -4.26
C LYS A 191 -17.53 3.27 -3.23
N TYR A 192 -16.72 4.23 -2.79
CA TYR A 192 -17.01 5.02 -1.59
C TYR A 192 -17.35 6.48 -1.86
N ALA A 193 -17.15 6.99 -3.08
CA ALA A 193 -17.56 8.34 -3.40
C ALA A 193 -19.09 8.48 -3.39
N MET A 194 -19.56 9.62 -2.92
CA MET A 194 -20.97 10.01 -2.92
C MET A 194 -21.45 10.20 -4.36
N ASN A 195 -22.61 9.65 -4.70
CA ASN A 195 -23.19 9.76 -6.02
C ASN A 195 -23.43 11.22 -6.40
N GLY A 196 -23.17 11.55 -7.68
CA GLY A 196 -23.42 12.88 -8.22
C GLY A 196 -22.43 13.95 -7.78
N THR A 197 -21.30 13.57 -7.15
CA THR A 197 -20.28 14.53 -6.70
C THR A 197 -19.09 14.58 -7.65
N ARG A 198 -18.21 15.59 -7.43
CA ARG A 198 -16.95 15.73 -8.16
C ARG A 198 -15.85 14.90 -7.52
N VAL A 199 -15.00 14.34 -8.37
CA VAL A 199 -13.74 13.73 -8.01
C VAL A 199 -12.61 14.56 -8.60
N TYR A 200 -11.71 15.03 -7.79
CA TYR A 200 -10.59 15.85 -8.23
C TYR A 200 -9.32 15.01 -8.29
N ILE A 201 -8.66 15.01 -9.44
CA ILE A 201 -7.38 14.36 -9.67
C ILE A 201 -6.40 15.42 -10.13
N ALA A 202 -5.35 15.66 -9.36
CA ALA A 202 -4.31 16.61 -9.71
C ALA A 202 -2.95 15.93 -9.79
N LEU A 203 -2.18 16.26 -10.83
CA LEU A 203 -0.78 15.96 -10.97
C LEU A 203 -0.03 17.30 -10.93
N GLU A 204 0.93 17.42 -10.04
CA GLU A 204 1.73 18.63 -9.88
C GLU A 204 3.21 18.29 -9.89
N LYS A 205 4.02 19.14 -10.49
CA LYS A 205 5.49 19.04 -10.41
C LYS A 205 6.01 20.41 -10.01
N GLN A 206 6.66 20.47 -8.84
CA GLN A 206 7.35 21.65 -8.34
C GLN A 206 8.81 21.29 -8.08
N ASP A 207 9.69 21.88 -8.84
CA ASP A 207 11.11 21.54 -8.84
C ASP A 207 11.33 20.02 -9.04
N GLU A 208 11.84 19.35 -8.05
CA GLU A 208 12.06 17.89 -8.03
C GLU A 208 10.91 17.11 -7.39
N GLU A 209 9.94 17.78 -6.75
CA GLU A 209 8.81 17.10 -6.12
C GLU A 209 7.68 16.88 -7.14
N ILE A 210 7.26 15.62 -7.28
CA ILE A 210 6.09 15.21 -8.06
C ILE A 210 5.01 14.79 -7.07
N THR A 211 3.82 15.39 -7.21
CA THR A 211 2.68 15.14 -6.33
C THR A 211 1.45 14.71 -7.14
N ILE A 212 0.84 13.59 -6.75
CA ILE A 212 -0.48 13.17 -7.24
C ILE A 212 -1.47 13.35 -6.11
N ILE A 213 -2.58 14.05 -6.35
CA ILE A 213 -3.62 14.30 -5.36
C ILE A 213 -4.95 13.79 -5.90
N MET A 214 -5.66 13.00 -5.10
CA MET A 214 -7.01 12.53 -5.40
C MET A 214 -7.94 12.91 -4.27
N LYS A 215 -9.11 13.49 -4.61
CA LYS A 215 -10.11 13.94 -3.62
C LYS A 215 -11.49 13.52 -4.06
N ASN A 216 -12.29 13.04 -3.11
CA ASN A 216 -13.71 12.77 -3.31
C ASN A 216 -14.51 13.02 -2.03
N ILE A 217 -15.79 13.28 -2.16
CA ILE A 217 -16.72 13.28 -1.03
C ILE A 217 -17.11 11.82 -0.76
N SER A 218 -17.03 11.41 0.49
CA SER A 218 -17.43 10.06 0.91
C SER A 218 -18.96 9.95 0.98
N ASN A 219 -19.49 8.79 0.60
CA ASN A 219 -20.92 8.47 0.75
C ASN A 219 -21.30 8.09 2.20
N GLN A 220 -20.32 7.97 3.08
CA GLN A 220 -20.50 7.65 4.49
C GLN A 220 -19.70 8.64 5.33
N LYS A 221 -20.21 8.93 6.51
CA LYS A 221 -19.49 9.72 7.49
C LYS A 221 -18.18 9.00 7.87
N LEU A 222 -17.09 9.73 7.81
CA LEU A 222 -15.75 9.21 8.10
C LEU A 222 -15.40 9.47 9.57
N ASP A 223 -16.03 8.71 10.49
CA ASP A 223 -15.75 8.76 11.93
C ASP A 223 -14.60 7.82 12.34
N ILE A 224 -13.69 7.55 11.41
CA ILE A 224 -12.55 6.62 11.57
C ILE A 224 -11.27 7.45 11.51
N SER A 225 -10.29 7.13 12.38
CA SER A 225 -8.97 7.76 12.31
C SER A 225 -8.23 7.35 11.03
N VAL A 226 -7.33 8.22 10.55
CA VAL A 226 -6.49 7.91 9.38
C VAL A 226 -5.66 6.65 9.60
N ASP A 227 -5.17 6.45 10.83
CA ASP A 227 -4.37 5.26 11.18
C ASP A 227 -5.19 3.98 11.11
N GLU A 228 -6.46 4.03 11.52
CA GLU A 228 -7.38 2.88 11.36
C GLU A 228 -7.67 2.59 9.89
N LEU A 229 -7.85 3.62 9.04
CA LEU A 229 -8.08 3.43 7.60
C LEU A 229 -6.89 2.81 6.86
N LYS A 230 -5.68 3.04 7.33
CA LYS A 230 -4.44 2.48 6.79
C LYS A 230 -4.21 1.02 7.23
N GLN A 231 -4.82 0.59 8.34
CA GLN A 231 -4.69 -0.78 8.79
C GLN A 231 -5.28 -1.77 7.79
N ARG A 232 -4.63 -2.93 7.67
CA ARG A 232 -5.08 -4.00 6.77
C ARG A 232 -6.41 -4.57 7.25
N PHE A 233 -7.29 -4.87 6.29
CA PHE A 233 -8.62 -5.45 6.55
C PHE A 233 -9.60 -4.57 7.32
N VAL A 234 -9.26 -3.31 7.61
CA VAL A 234 -10.22 -2.40 8.25
C VAL A 234 -11.26 -1.95 7.22
N ARG A 235 -12.51 -2.16 7.57
CA ARG A 235 -13.68 -1.67 6.85
C ARG A 235 -14.51 -0.89 7.84
N GLY A 236 -14.97 0.29 7.47
CA GLY A 236 -15.98 0.99 8.28
C GLY A 236 -17.16 0.06 8.55
N ASP A 237 -17.70 0.04 9.78
CA ASP A 237 -18.69 -0.94 10.25
C ASP A 237 -19.91 -1.16 9.33
N LYS A 238 -20.27 -0.15 8.53
CA LYS A 238 -21.38 -0.23 7.57
C LYS A 238 -20.96 -0.73 6.17
N SER A 239 -19.66 -0.84 5.89
CA SER A 239 -19.14 -1.25 4.57
C SER A 239 -18.95 -2.76 4.41
N ARG A 240 -19.37 -3.57 5.39
CA ARG A 240 -19.31 -5.05 5.32
C ARG A 240 -20.06 -5.63 4.11
N TYR A 241 -21.02 -4.90 3.57
CA TYR A 241 -21.83 -5.29 2.42
C TYR A 241 -21.27 -4.79 1.06
N THR A 242 -20.25 -3.90 1.06
CA THR A 242 -19.62 -3.43 -0.17
C THR A 242 -18.57 -4.42 -0.68
N ASP A 243 -18.46 -4.57 -2.01
CA ASP A 243 -17.45 -5.42 -2.65
C ASP A 243 -16.05 -4.81 -2.53
N GLY A 244 -15.21 -5.39 -1.65
CA GLY A 244 -13.82 -4.97 -1.49
C GLY A 244 -13.06 -5.86 -0.52
N SER A 245 -11.72 -5.95 -0.68
CA SER A 245 -10.81 -6.69 0.21
C SER A 245 -10.54 -5.96 1.53
N GLY A 246 -10.68 -4.62 1.54
CA GLY A 246 -10.17 -3.77 2.62
C GLY A 246 -8.64 -3.61 2.55
N LEU A 247 -7.99 -4.08 1.49
CA LEU A 247 -6.54 -4.05 1.31
C LEU A 247 -6.06 -2.98 0.34
N GLY A 248 -6.97 -2.37 -0.46
CA GLY A 248 -6.58 -1.48 -1.56
C GLY A 248 -5.75 -0.28 -1.12
N LEU A 249 -6.10 0.38 0.00
CA LEU A 249 -5.32 1.52 0.53
C LEU A 249 -3.96 1.07 1.07
N SER A 250 -3.90 -0.03 1.82
CA SER A 250 -2.63 -0.55 2.34
C SER A 250 -1.70 -1.08 1.23
N ILE A 251 -2.25 -1.63 0.15
CA ILE A 251 -1.48 -1.99 -1.04
C ILE A 251 -0.93 -0.73 -1.72
N ALA A 252 -1.77 0.29 -1.93
CA ALA A 252 -1.34 1.54 -2.54
C ALA A 252 -0.25 2.23 -1.72
N GLU A 253 -0.38 2.28 -0.39
CA GLU A 253 0.64 2.80 0.52
C GLU A 253 1.95 2.01 0.40
N SER A 254 1.92 0.69 0.61
CA SER A 254 3.12 -0.16 0.56
C SER A 254 3.84 -0.10 -0.79
N LEU A 255 3.10 -0.07 -1.92
CA LEU A 255 3.69 0.05 -3.26
C LEU A 255 4.26 1.45 -3.53
N THR A 256 3.67 2.50 -2.94
CA THR A 256 4.20 3.87 -3.03
C THR A 256 5.52 3.97 -2.29
N GLU A 257 5.58 3.48 -1.05
CA GLU A 257 6.78 3.47 -0.22
C GLU A 257 7.89 2.61 -0.81
N LEU A 258 7.56 1.44 -1.35
CA LEU A 258 8.50 0.54 -2.02
C LEU A 258 9.20 1.23 -3.21
N GLN A 259 8.51 2.15 -3.88
CA GLN A 259 9.06 2.96 -4.99
C GLN A 259 9.63 4.31 -4.53
N GLY A 260 9.95 4.46 -3.24
CA GLY A 260 10.58 5.65 -2.66
C GLY A 260 9.66 6.87 -2.54
N GLY A 261 8.35 6.68 -2.70
CA GLY A 261 7.34 7.73 -2.52
C GLY A 261 6.85 7.83 -1.09
N LYS A 262 6.05 8.87 -0.83
CA LYS A 262 5.30 9.07 0.42
C LYS A 262 3.81 9.00 0.12
N PHE A 263 3.08 8.31 0.98
CA PHE A 263 1.62 8.15 0.91
C PHE A 263 0.98 8.81 2.11
N ASP A 264 0.06 9.73 1.87
CA ASP A 264 -0.66 10.44 2.94
C ASP A 264 -2.16 10.47 2.68
N ILE A 265 -2.93 10.30 3.75
CA ILE A 265 -4.40 10.42 3.75
C ILE A 265 -4.78 11.56 4.67
N SER A 266 -5.70 12.40 4.23
CA SER A 266 -6.35 13.38 5.07
C SER A 266 -7.87 13.35 4.90
N ILE A 267 -8.56 13.56 6.01
CA ILE A 267 -10.02 13.59 6.10
C ILE A 267 -10.42 14.94 6.69
N ASP A 268 -11.36 15.59 6.02
CA ASP A 268 -11.97 16.84 6.52
C ASP A 268 -13.49 16.72 6.33
N GLY A 269 -14.19 16.39 7.41
CA GLY A 269 -15.60 16.01 7.35
C GLY A 269 -15.80 14.79 6.43
N ASP A 270 -16.55 14.97 5.33
CA ASP A 270 -16.79 13.94 4.32
C ASP A 270 -15.78 13.96 3.17
N LEU A 271 -14.87 14.92 3.15
CA LEU A 271 -13.82 15.02 2.13
C LEU A 271 -12.70 14.04 2.45
N PHE A 272 -12.55 13.03 1.59
CA PHE A 272 -11.44 12.10 1.60
C PHE A 272 -10.37 12.54 0.58
N LYS A 273 -9.14 12.66 1.02
CA LYS A 273 -8.00 13.09 0.19
C LYS A 273 -6.84 12.15 0.36
N VAL A 274 -6.29 11.66 -0.75
CA VAL A 274 -5.01 10.95 -0.82
C VAL A 274 -3.99 11.85 -1.51
N THR A 275 -2.78 11.87 -0.98
CA THR A 275 -1.64 12.58 -1.55
C THR A 275 -0.46 11.62 -1.68
N LEU A 276 0.06 11.49 -2.89
CA LEU A 276 1.25 10.70 -3.20
C LEU A 276 2.37 11.67 -3.61
N LYS A 277 3.58 11.45 -3.10
CA LYS A 277 4.74 12.32 -3.38
C LYS A 277 5.97 11.51 -3.70
N TRP A 278 6.72 11.94 -4.71
CA TRP A 278 8.04 11.43 -5.05
C TRP A 278 9.02 12.58 -5.26
N ILE A 279 10.29 12.31 -4.99
CA ILE A 279 11.37 13.20 -5.37
C ILE A 279 11.98 12.64 -6.67
N ASP A 280 11.88 13.42 -7.75
CA ASP A 280 12.49 13.11 -9.04
C ASP A 280 14.01 13.33 -8.92
N LYS A 281 14.71 12.29 -8.47
CA LYS A 281 16.18 12.31 -8.46
C LYS A 281 16.64 12.04 -9.89
N LEU A 282 16.97 13.13 -10.62
CA LEU A 282 17.63 13.05 -11.91
C LEU A 282 18.98 12.31 -11.82
#